data_a394e6cb332357fb7eb4a507c1f77081
#
_entry.id   a394e6cb332357fb7eb4a507c1f77081
#
_cell.length_a   1.000
_cell.length_b   1.000
_cell.length_c   1.000
_cell.angle_alpha   90.00
_cell.angle_beta   90.00
_cell.angle_gamma   90.00
#
_symmetry.space_group_name_H-M   'P 1'
#
loop_
_entity.id
_entity.type
_entity.pdbx_description
1 polymer ?
#
loop_
_entity_poly.entity_id
_entity_poly.type
_entity_poly.pdbx_seq_one_letter_code
_entity_poly.pdbx_strand_id
1 'polypeptide(L)'
;QLMWFIAGCKEDGLRPKDVDVRDDETRRKVDIYQLYEDQCQREGVVDFGELMLRSYELLRDNDSIRLHYRSRFKHVLIDEFQDTNKLQYAWIKMIAGLPAEQGSAVLAVGDDDQSIYAFRGARVGNMADFVREFGVQHQIKLEQNYRSYSNILDSANALIGHNKNRLGKNLRTDQGAGEPVRVYESTSDFAEAQWLVDEIRQLVKGDGLTRKEVAVLYRSNAQSRVMETALFNAGVPYKVYGGLRFFERAEIKHALAYLRILENANDDTSFLRIVNFPPRGIGARSVEQLQDAAKGLGCSLHDAVSTTAGKAGAKLAGFVAMIDVMREQTPGMTLREIIELVLDQTGLVEHYKTEKEGADRVENLEELVNAAESFVTQEGFGRDAEATASEMAPNAEDGEVMSPLAAFLTHAALEAGDNQAQAGEDAIQLMTVHASKGLEFDAVFISGLEEGLFPHENSMNDYDGLEEER
;
A
#
# COMPACT_ATOMS: atom_id res chain seq x y z
N GLN A 1 -11.30 9.70 6.77
CA GLN A 1 -12.52 10.29 6.16
C GLN A 1 -12.38 11.80 5.92
N LEU A 2 -11.96 12.61 6.91
CA LEU A 2 -11.91 14.07 6.76
C LEU A 2 -10.84 14.51 5.75
N MET A 3 -9.63 13.95 5.81
CA MET A 3 -8.57 14.26 4.84
C MET A 3 -8.96 13.85 3.41
N TRP A 4 -9.67 12.73 3.26
CA TRP A 4 -10.24 12.33 1.97
C TRP A 4 -11.25 13.35 1.43
N PHE A 5 -12.12 13.86 2.30
CA PHE A 5 -13.07 14.89 1.94
C PHE A 5 -12.37 16.16 1.46
N ILE A 6 -11.35 16.63 2.20
CA ILE A 6 -10.57 17.82 1.83
C ILE A 6 -9.83 17.60 0.50
N ALA A 7 -9.16 16.44 0.36
CA ALA A 7 -8.45 16.10 -0.87
C ALA A 7 -9.40 16.04 -2.08
N GLY A 8 -10.54 15.34 -1.94
CA GLY A 8 -11.55 15.26 -2.99
C GLY A 8 -12.13 16.64 -3.37
N CYS A 9 -12.41 17.50 -2.39
CA CYS A 9 -12.84 18.87 -2.68
C CYS A 9 -11.79 19.62 -3.51
N LYS A 10 -10.50 19.53 -3.14
CA LYS A 10 -9.41 20.16 -3.90
C LYS A 10 -9.27 19.59 -5.31
N GLU A 11 -9.39 18.29 -5.48
CA GLU A 11 -9.36 17.59 -6.77
C GLU A 11 -10.53 17.97 -7.68
N ASP A 12 -11.68 18.31 -7.08
CA ASP A 12 -12.83 18.89 -7.78
C ASP A 12 -12.73 20.40 -8.03
N GLY A 13 -11.68 21.04 -7.54
CA GLY A 13 -11.48 22.47 -7.68
C GLY A 13 -12.30 23.34 -6.72
N LEU A 14 -12.75 22.75 -5.60
CA LEU A 14 -13.65 23.39 -4.65
C LEU A 14 -12.90 23.90 -3.41
N ARG A 15 -13.13 25.17 -3.08
CA ARG A 15 -12.78 25.75 -1.79
C ARG A 15 -13.91 25.49 -0.77
N PRO A 16 -13.67 25.65 0.54
CA PRO A 16 -14.73 25.45 1.55
C PRO A 16 -16.04 26.17 1.23
N LYS A 17 -15.94 27.40 0.72
CA LYS A 17 -17.11 28.23 0.33
C LYS A 17 -17.88 27.72 -0.89
N ASP A 18 -17.27 26.89 -1.72
CA ASP A 18 -17.82 26.39 -2.99
C ASP A 18 -18.45 25.01 -2.84
N VAL A 19 -18.32 24.38 -1.66
CA VAL A 19 -18.88 23.06 -1.38
C VAL A 19 -20.38 23.14 -1.13
N ASP A 20 -21.16 22.33 -1.83
CA ASP A 20 -22.62 22.22 -1.63
C ASP A 20 -22.93 21.47 -0.32
N VAL A 21 -23.44 22.22 0.66
CA VAL A 21 -23.75 21.71 2.02
C VAL A 21 -25.19 21.24 2.05
N ARG A 22 -25.41 19.91 2.07
CA ARG A 22 -26.74 19.31 2.05
C ARG A 22 -27.23 18.82 3.40
N ASP A 23 -26.32 18.59 4.35
CA ASP A 23 -26.59 18.05 5.67
C ASP A 23 -25.61 18.60 6.72
N ASP A 24 -25.89 18.33 8.00
CA ASP A 24 -25.08 18.81 9.12
C ASP A 24 -23.71 18.13 9.19
N GLU A 25 -23.57 16.93 8.66
CA GLU A 25 -22.26 16.24 8.60
C GLU A 25 -21.34 16.91 7.59
N THR A 26 -21.87 17.18 6.38
CA THR A 26 -21.12 17.91 5.34
C THR A 26 -20.76 19.31 5.84
N ARG A 27 -21.65 19.99 6.55
CA ARG A 27 -21.35 21.30 7.15
C ARG A 27 -20.15 21.25 8.08
N ARG A 28 -20.11 20.26 9.00
CA ARG A 28 -18.98 20.08 9.91
C ARG A 28 -17.66 19.82 9.16
N LYS A 29 -17.72 18.99 8.12
CA LYS A 29 -16.54 18.72 7.27
C LYS A 29 -16.04 19.99 6.57
N VAL A 30 -16.93 20.84 6.08
CA VAL A 30 -16.59 22.11 5.45
C VAL A 30 -16.00 23.10 6.45
N ASP A 31 -16.56 23.19 7.65
CA ASP A 31 -16.00 24.05 8.72
C ASP A 31 -14.58 23.62 9.08
N ILE A 32 -14.31 22.33 9.16
CA ILE A 32 -12.97 21.80 9.44
C ILE A 32 -12.05 22.03 8.24
N TYR A 33 -12.54 21.90 7.01
CA TYR A 33 -11.77 22.22 5.81
C TYR A 33 -11.32 23.70 5.83
N GLN A 34 -12.22 24.62 6.23
CA GLN A 34 -11.85 26.04 6.37
C GLN A 34 -10.76 26.23 7.45
N LEU A 35 -10.89 25.58 8.61
CA LEU A 35 -9.88 25.65 9.66
C LEU A 35 -8.52 25.09 9.21
N TYR A 36 -8.54 24.02 8.42
CA TYR A 36 -7.34 23.43 7.84
C TYR A 36 -6.64 24.40 6.88
N GLU A 37 -7.39 25.04 6.00
CA GLU A 37 -6.87 26.07 5.08
C GLU A 37 -6.26 27.26 5.83
N ASP A 38 -6.97 27.76 6.85
CA ASP A 38 -6.49 28.87 7.70
C ASP A 38 -5.20 28.49 8.45
N GLN A 39 -5.08 27.23 8.89
CA GLN A 39 -3.88 26.75 9.56
C GLN A 39 -2.71 26.64 8.58
N CYS A 40 -2.91 26.02 7.41
CA CYS A 40 -1.88 25.94 6.38
C CYS A 40 -1.37 27.32 5.96
N GLN A 41 -2.27 28.27 5.83
CA GLN A 41 -1.91 29.65 5.48
C GLN A 41 -1.09 30.34 6.58
N ARG A 42 -1.46 30.14 7.87
CA ARG A 42 -0.69 30.69 9.01
C ARG A 42 0.72 30.12 9.09
N GLU A 43 0.86 28.82 8.81
CA GLU A 43 2.15 28.13 8.87
C GLU A 43 2.98 28.28 7.59
N GLY A 44 2.41 28.83 6.51
CA GLY A 44 3.08 28.98 5.22
C GLY A 44 3.38 27.65 4.53
N VAL A 45 2.54 26.63 4.76
CA VAL A 45 2.67 25.29 4.18
C VAL A 45 1.54 25.02 3.20
N VAL A 46 1.77 24.08 2.27
CA VAL A 46 0.79 23.62 1.28
C VAL A 46 0.83 22.10 1.18
N ASP A 47 -0.33 21.49 0.96
CA ASP A 47 -0.41 20.08 0.57
C ASP A 47 -0.32 19.91 -0.95
N PHE A 48 -0.21 18.68 -1.44
CA PHE A 48 -0.10 18.40 -2.87
C PHE A 48 -1.35 18.85 -3.66
N GLY A 49 -2.55 18.68 -3.09
CA GLY A 49 -3.79 19.14 -3.71
C GLY A 49 -3.82 20.67 -3.85
N GLU A 50 -3.27 21.38 -2.87
CA GLU A 50 -3.16 22.84 -2.87
C GLU A 50 -2.25 23.36 -3.98
N LEU A 51 -1.15 22.69 -4.28
CA LEU A 51 -0.26 23.09 -5.38
C LEU A 51 -1.01 23.13 -6.71
N MET A 52 -1.82 22.11 -6.97
CA MET A 52 -2.61 22.03 -8.20
C MET A 52 -3.75 23.05 -8.20
N LEU A 53 -4.48 23.16 -7.10
CA LEU A 53 -5.63 24.06 -6.97
C LEU A 53 -5.21 25.54 -7.09
N ARG A 54 -4.15 25.96 -6.39
CA ARG A 54 -3.63 27.35 -6.51
C ARG A 54 -3.07 27.65 -7.88
N SER A 55 -2.40 26.70 -8.51
CA SER A 55 -1.93 26.86 -9.88
C SER A 55 -3.11 27.10 -10.85
N TYR A 56 -4.18 26.33 -10.68
CA TYR A 56 -5.41 26.51 -11.46
C TYR A 56 -6.05 27.89 -11.19
N GLU A 57 -6.24 28.25 -9.92
CA GLU A 57 -6.83 29.53 -9.53
C GLU A 57 -6.00 30.73 -10.03
N LEU A 58 -4.67 30.61 -9.93
CA LEU A 58 -3.77 31.66 -10.43
C LEU A 58 -3.99 31.93 -11.91
N LEU A 59 -4.11 30.86 -12.71
CA LEU A 59 -4.38 31.00 -14.15
C LEU A 59 -5.81 31.45 -14.44
N ARG A 60 -6.78 30.99 -13.64
CA ARG A 60 -8.20 31.39 -13.79
C ARG A 60 -8.41 32.88 -13.51
N ASP A 61 -7.81 33.36 -12.42
CA ASP A 61 -8.11 34.68 -11.87
C ASP A 61 -7.16 35.80 -12.40
N ASN A 62 -6.07 35.43 -13.10
CA ASN A 62 -5.09 36.36 -13.62
C ASN A 62 -4.90 36.23 -15.14
N ASP A 63 -5.62 37.02 -15.89
CA ASP A 63 -5.57 37.03 -17.36
C ASP A 63 -4.16 37.24 -17.91
N SER A 64 -3.40 38.13 -17.32
CA SER A 64 -2.03 38.46 -17.76
C SER A 64 -1.10 37.26 -17.65
N ILE A 65 -1.18 36.50 -16.54
CA ILE A 65 -0.39 35.30 -16.30
C ILE A 65 -0.86 34.19 -17.26
N ARG A 66 -2.16 33.99 -17.37
CA ARG A 66 -2.74 33.00 -18.29
C ARG A 66 -2.31 33.23 -19.73
N LEU A 67 -2.44 34.46 -20.22
CA LEU A 67 -2.06 34.87 -21.58
C LEU A 67 -0.54 34.75 -21.79
N HIS A 68 0.27 35.05 -20.78
CA HIS A 68 1.71 34.85 -20.84
C HIS A 68 2.05 33.36 -21.13
N TYR A 69 1.50 32.40 -20.37
CA TYR A 69 1.76 30.99 -20.59
C TYR A 69 1.19 30.47 -21.90
N ARG A 70 -0.03 30.90 -22.30
CA ARG A 70 -0.62 30.57 -23.62
C ARG A 70 0.22 31.10 -24.79
N SER A 71 0.81 32.27 -24.64
CA SER A 71 1.71 32.83 -25.69
C SER A 71 3.03 32.06 -25.76
N ARG A 72 3.51 31.58 -24.62
CA ARG A 72 4.78 30.88 -24.50
C ARG A 72 4.69 29.43 -24.99
N PHE A 73 3.64 28.71 -24.60
CA PHE A 73 3.43 27.32 -24.97
C PHE A 73 2.57 27.20 -26.24
N LYS A 74 3.21 27.13 -27.38
CA LYS A 74 2.53 26.96 -28.68
C LYS A 74 2.06 25.54 -28.91
N HIS A 75 2.69 24.59 -28.28
CA HIS A 75 2.37 23.17 -28.33
C HIS A 75 2.28 22.61 -26.91
N VAL A 76 1.21 21.92 -26.61
CA VAL A 76 0.97 21.24 -25.34
C VAL A 76 0.80 19.76 -25.62
N LEU A 77 1.69 18.94 -25.08
CA LEU A 77 1.66 17.49 -25.21
C LEU A 77 1.30 16.89 -23.86
N ILE A 78 0.31 16.02 -23.85
CA ILE A 78 -0.20 15.39 -22.63
C ILE A 78 -0.03 13.89 -22.80
N ASP A 79 0.68 13.28 -21.88
CA ASP A 79 0.85 11.84 -21.81
C ASP A 79 0.00 11.23 -20.70
N GLU A 80 -0.33 9.93 -20.80
CA GLU A 80 -1.16 9.21 -19.83
C GLU A 80 -2.47 9.95 -19.49
N PHE A 81 -3.14 10.48 -20.50
CA PHE A 81 -4.27 11.39 -20.31
C PHE A 81 -5.45 10.75 -19.54
N GLN A 82 -5.65 9.42 -19.62
CA GLN A 82 -6.66 8.69 -18.87
C GLN A 82 -6.48 8.79 -17.35
N ASP A 83 -5.28 9.11 -16.86
CA ASP A 83 -4.97 9.22 -15.44
C ASP A 83 -5.23 10.63 -14.88
N THR A 84 -5.69 11.56 -15.71
CA THR A 84 -5.98 12.93 -15.28
C THR A 84 -7.27 13.02 -14.48
N ASN A 85 -7.24 13.80 -13.37
CA ASN A 85 -8.44 14.16 -12.63
C ASN A 85 -9.12 15.42 -13.23
N LYS A 86 -10.26 15.78 -12.67
CA LYS A 86 -11.07 16.92 -13.14
C LYS A 86 -10.31 18.26 -13.08
N LEU A 87 -9.59 18.51 -11.99
CA LEU A 87 -8.83 19.74 -11.79
C LEU A 87 -7.64 19.83 -12.75
N GLN A 88 -6.92 18.74 -12.95
CA GLN A 88 -5.82 18.68 -13.91
C GLN A 88 -6.30 18.96 -15.32
N TYR A 89 -7.43 18.40 -15.73
CA TYR A 89 -8.01 18.68 -17.03
C TYR A 89 -8.45 20.15 -17.15
N ALA A 90 -9.06 20.71 -16.10
CA ALA A 90 -9.40 22.14 -16.09
C ALA A 90 -8.15 23.02 -16.18
N TRP A 91 -7.08 22.68 -15.50
CA TRP A 91 -5.79 23.37 -15.56
C TRP A 91 -5.16 23.32 -16.97
N ILE A 92 -5.20 22.16 -17.63
CA ILE A 92 -4.76 21.99 -19.02
C ILE A 92 -5.50 22.97 -19.93
N LYS A 93 -6.83 23.10 -19.77
CA LYS A 93 -7.64 24.05 -20.55
C LYS A 93 -7.22 25.51 -20.31
N MET A 94 -6.80 25.87 -19.07
CA MET A 94 -6.30 27.21 -18.78
C MET A 94 -4.98 27.52 -19.51
N ILE A 95 -4.06 26.58 -19.54
CA ILE A 95 -2.76 26.74 -20.20
C ILE A 95 -2.89 26.68 -21.72
N ALA A 96 -3.59 25.68 -22.23
CA ALA A 96 -3.68 25.47 -23.66
C ALA A 96 -4.63 26.47 -24.36
N GLY A 97 -5.71 26.86 -23.71
CA GLY A 97 -6.82 27.57 -24.32
C GLY A 97 -7.66 26.64 -25.22
N LEU A 98 -8.95 26.90 -25.30
CA LEU A 98 -9.82 26.19 -26.24
C LEU A 98 -9.64 26.72 -27.67
N PRO A 99 -10.03 25.98 -28.71
CA PRO A 99 -9.90 26.40 -30.12
C PRO A 99 -10.54 27.77 -30.40
N ALA A 100 -11.69 28.06 -29.79
CA ALA A 100 -12.37 29.35 -29.92
C ALA A 100 -11.56 30.53 -29.37
N GLU A 101 -10.61 30.28 -28.50
CA GLU A 101 -9.74 31.28 -27.88
C GLU A 101 -8.38 31.43 -28.58
N GLN A 102 -8.23 30.87 -29.80
CA GLN A 102 -6.95 30.80 -30.53
C GLN A 102 -5.83 30.14 -29.68
N GLY A 103 -6.15 29.05 -28.98
CA GLY A 103 -5.25 28.38 -28.09
C GLY A 103 -4.06 27.67 -28.76
N SER A 104 -3.28 26.98 -27.98
CA SER A 104 -2.14 26.19 -28.42
C SER A 104 -2.57 24.96 -29.22
N ALA A 105 -1.68 24.45 -30.05
CA ALA A 105 -1.87 23.11 -30.60
C ALA A 105 -1.71 22.06 -29.48
N VAL A 106 -2.69 21.19 -29.31
CA VAL A 106 -2.72 20.21 -28.23
C VAL A 106 -2.70 18.80 -28.81
N LEU A 107 -1.83 17.96 -28.28
CA LEU A 107 -1.79 16.52 -28.52
C LEU A 107 -1.96 15.79 -27.18
N ALA A 108 -2.96 14.94 -27.07
CA ALA A 108 -3.15 14.06 -25.92
C ALA A 108 -2.91 12.62 -26.34
N VAL A 109 -2.10 11.92 -25.54
CA VAL A 109 -1.84 10.48 -25.67
C VAL A 109 -2.38 9.80 -24.43
N GLY A 110 -3.06 8.68 -24.60
CA GLY A 110 -3.62 7.93 -23.49
C GLY A 110 -4.27 6.64 -23.95
N ASP A 111 -4.57 5.80 -22.99
CA ASP A 111 -5.15 4.49 -23.18
C ASP A 111 -6.23 4.25 -22.12
N ASP A 112 -7.49 4.30 -22.54
CA ASP A 112 -8.64 4.10 -21.65
C ASP A 112 -8.64 2.71 -20.98
N ASP A 113 -8.09 1.70 -21.67
CA ASP A 113 -7.95 0.35 -21.12
C ASP A 113 -6.87 0.24 -20.02
N GLN A 114 -6.06 1.27 -19.83
CA GLN A 114 -5.04 1.36 -18.78
C GLN A 114 -5.40 2.34 -17.66
N SER A 115 -6.66 2.72 -17.54
CA SER A 115 -7.13 3.60 -16.46
C SER A 115 -7.32 2.81 -15.17
N ILE A 116 -6.30 2.82 -14.31
CA ILE A 116 -6.27 2.07 -13.05
C ILE A 116 -6.13 2.97 -11.82
N TYR A 117 -6.36 4.29 -11.96
CA TYR A 117 -6.21 5.27 -10.89
C TYR A 117 -7.51 6.02 -10.54
N ALA A 118 -8.69 5.41 -10.77
CA ALA A 118 -9.96 6.00 -10.38
C ALA A 118 -10.03 6.28 -8.88
N PHE A 119 -9.42 5.42 -8.05
CA PHE A 119 -9.28 5.62 -6.61
C PHE A 119 -8.43 6.85 -6.21
N ARG A 120 -7.67 7.42 -7.16
CA ARG A 120 -6.93 8.70 -7.03
C ARG A 120 -7.63 9.86 -7.73
N GLY A 121 -8.90 9.71 -8.08
CA GLY A 121 -9.69 10.75 -8.75
C GLY A 121 -9.49 10.85 -10.26
N ALA A 122 -8.77 9.92 -10.91
CA ALA A 122 -8.67 9.86 -12.36
C ALA A 122 -10.03 9.67 -13.02
N ARG A 123 -10.25 10.32 -14.16
CA ARG A 123 -11.52 10.28 -14.88
C ARG A 123 -11.30 9.94 -16.36
N VAL A 124 -11.60 8.73 -16.75
CA VAL A 124 -11.59 8.31 -18.16
C VAL A 124 -12.47 9.20 -19.04
N GLY A 125 -13.58 9.70 -18.48
CA GLY A 125 -14.48 10.65 -19.18
C GLY A 125 -13.79 11.91 -19.67
N ASN A 126 -12.65 12.32 -19.10
CA ASN A 126 -11.86 13.46 -19.61
C ASN A 126 -11.40 13.25 -21.05
N MET A 127 -11.20 12.00 -21.48
CA MET A 127 -10.81 11.71 -22.88
C MET A 127 -11.94 12.05 -23.86
N ALA A 128 -13.18 11.69 -23.53
CA ALA A 128 -14.35 12.06 -24.33
C ALA A 128 -14.62 13.56 -24.33
N ASP A 129 -14.47 14.20 -23.15
CA ASP A 129 -14.60 15.64 -22.99
C ASP A 129 -13.53 16.37 -23.82
N PHE A 130 -12.29 15.90 -23.83
CA PHE A 130 -11.22 16.47 -24.64
C PHE A 130 -11.55 16.43 -26.13
N VAL A 131 -12.01 15.29 -26.64
CA VAL A 131 -12.42 15.14 -28.05
C VAL A 131 -13.50 16.16 -28.42
N ARG A 132 -14.49 16.33 -27.57
CA ARG A 132 -15.61 17.27 -27.77
C ARG A 132 -15.18 18.73 -27.64
N GLU A 133 -14.49 19.09 -26.57
CA GLU A 133 -14.19 20.50 -26.22
C GLU A 133 -13.07 21.08 -27.09
N PHE A 134 -12.07 20.27 -27.45
CA PHE A 134 -10.99 20.68 -28.36
C PHE A 134 -11.34 20.46 -29.84
N GLY A 135 -12.50 19.90 -30.13
CA GLY A 135 -12.95 19.66 -31.51
C GLY A 135 -11.99 18.74 -32.27
N VAL A 136 -11.51 17.68 -31.61
CA VAL A 136 -10.51 16.78 -32.18
C VAL A 136 -11.02 16.13 -33.45
N GLN A 137 -10.34 16.38 -34.56
CA GLN A 137 -10.70 15.86 -35.87
C GLN A 137 -9.94 14.56 -36.22
N HIS A 138 -8.78 14.34 -35.63
CA HIS A 138 -7.92 13.22 -35.95
C HIS A 138 -7.64 12.43 -34.64
N GLN A 139 -8.21 11.22 -34.61
CA GLN A 139 -7.89 10.22 -33.59
C GLN A 139 -7.09 9.12 -34.24
N ILE A 140 -5.89 8.89 -33.75
CA ILE A 140 -4.99 7.84 -34.24
C ILE A 140 -4.97 6.74 -33.19
N LYS A 141 -5.29 5.51 -33.60
CA LYS A 141 -5.21 4.33 -32.75
C LYS A 141 -3.88 3.63 -33.00
N LEU A 142 -3.05 3.53 -31.96
CA LEU A 142 -1.78 2.81 -32.00
C LEU A 142 -2.05 1.35 -31.59
N GLU A 143 -2.41 0.51 -32.57
CA GLU A 143 -2.78 -0.89 -32.32
C GLU A 143 -1.59 -1.87 -32.52
N GLN A 144 -0.53 -1.42 -33.19
CA GLN A 144 0.69 -2.21 -33.34
C GLN A 144 1.48 -2.20 -32.03
N ASN A 145 1.63 -3.38 -31.42
CA ASN A 145 2.43 -3.59 -30.21
C ASN A 145 3.79 -4.17 -30.57
N TYR A 146 4.84 -3.71 -29.91
CA TYR A 146 6.23 -4.13 -30.14
C TYR A 146 6.83 -4.82 -28.92
N ARG A 147 6.09 -4.91 -27.82
CA ARG A 147 6.53 -5.45 -26.53
C ARG A 147 6.25 -6.95 -26.43
N SER A 148 5.03 -7.38 -26.77
CA SER A 148 4.51 -8.69 -26.46
C SER A 148 4.20 -9.53 -27.69
N TYR A 149 4.32 -10.84 -27.56
CA TYR A 149 3.85 -11.82 -28.54
C TYR A 149 2.33 -11.88 -28.63
N SER A 150 1.81 -12.44 -29.72
CA SER A 150 0.36 -12.46 -29.99
C SER A 150 -0.45 -13.19 -28.92
N ASN A 151 0.06 -14.28 -28.34
CA ASN A 151 -0.63 -15.02 -27.28
C ASN A 151 -1.00 -14.15 -26.07
N ILE A 152 -0.11 -13.24 -25.67
CA ILE A 152 -0.35 -12.30 -24.56
C ILE A 152 -1.39 -11.27 -24.99
N LEU A 153 -1.24 -10.69 -26.20
CA LEU A 153 -2.16 -9.68 -26.70
C LEU A 153 -3.57 -10.23 -26.93
N ASP A 154 -3.69 -11.45 -27.45
CA ASP A 154 -4.98 -12.11 -27.65
C ASP A 154 -5.70 -12.33 -26.32
N SER A 155 -4.96 -12.75 -25.26
CA SER A 155 -5.51 -12.90 -23.92
C SER A 155 -5.97 -11.56 -23.35
N ALA A 156 -5.14 -10.51 -23.47
CA ALA A 156 -5.47 -9.16 -23.02
C ALA A 156 -6.68 -8.58 -23.76
N ASN A 157 -6.73 -8.72 -25.12
CA ASN A 157 -7.85 -8.26 -25.92
C ASN A 157 -9.15 -9.00 -25.56
N ALA A 158 -9.07 -10.31 -25.29
CA ALA A 158 -10.22 -11.11 -24.88
C ALA A 158 -10.76 -10.65 -23.52
N LEU A 159 -9.87 -10.44 -22.53
CA LEU A 159 -10.23 -9.98 -21.20
C LEU A 159 -10.88 -8.60 -21.25
N ILE A 160 -10.20 -7.61 -21.82
CA ILE A 160 -10.67 -6.23 -21.86
C ILE A 160 -11.90 -6.04 -22.76
N GLY A 161 -12.12 -6.96 -23.70
CA GLY A 161 -13.31 -6.98 -24.56
C GLY A 161 -14.63 -7.13 -23.81
N HIS A 162 -14.61 -7.55 -22.55
CA HIS A 162 -15.79 -7.61 -21.68
C HIS A 162 -16.22 -6.24 -21.13
N ASN A 163 -15.34 -5.23 -21.17
CA ASN A 163 -15.68 -3.87 -20.76
C ASN A 163 -16.55 -3.20 -21.83
N LYS A 164 -17.57 -2.44 -21.39
CA LYS A 164 -18.58 -1.83 -22.26
C LYS A 164 -18.23 -0.42 -22.68
N ASN A 165 -17.58 0.34 -21.77
CA ASN A 165 -17.29 1.75 -21.94
C ASN A 165 -15.85 1.98 -22.43
N ARG A 166 -15.55 1.54 -23.68
CA ARG A 166 -14.22 1.63 -24.28
C ARG A 166 -14.23 2.50 -25.54
N LEU A 167 -13.12 3.21 -25.78
CA LEU A 167 -12.86 3.84 -27.08
C LEU A 167 -12.62 2.81 -28.19
N GLY A 168 -12.31 1.59 -27.78
CA GLY A 168 -12.18 0.42 -28.64
C GLY A 168 -10.91 0.44 -29.50
N LYS A 169 -9.97 -0.41 -29.16
CA LYS A 169 -8.81 -0.78 -29.97
C LYS A 169 -8.59 -2.27 -29.87
N ASN A 170 -7.79 -2.81 -30.77
CA ASN A 170 -7.41 -4.22 -30.74
C ASN A 170 -5.89 -4.32 -30.95
N LEU A 171 -5.16 -4.71 -29.93
CA LEU A 171 -3.71 -4.80 -29.99
C LEU A 171 -3.28 -5.99 -30.85
N ARG A 172 -2.29 -5.77 -31.71
CA ARG A 172 -1.70 -6.77 -32.58
C ARG A 172 -0.18 -6.64 -32.63
N THR A 173 0.50 -7.70 -33.01
CA THR A 173 1.96 -7.71 -33.15
C THR A 173 2.39 -8.47 -34.39
N ASP A 174 3.53 -8.11 -34.95
CA ASP A 174 4.19 -8.83 -36.03
C ASP A 174 5.25 -9.83 -35.50
N GLN A 175 5.44 -9.92 -34.18
CA GLN A 175 6.41 -10.84 -33.58
C GLN A 175 5.98 -12.31 -33.61
N GLY A 176 4.74 -12.60 -33.99
CA GLY A 176 4.18 -13.96 -34.06
C GLY A 176 3.74 -14.48 -32.69
N ALA A 177 3.50 -15.77 -32.63
CA ALA A 177 3.10 -16.47 -31.43
C ALA A 177 4.35 -16.77 -30.56
N GLY A 178 4.31 -16.34 -29.30
CA GLY A 178 5.28 -16.77 -28.29
C GLY A 178 4.82 -18.03 -27.55
N GLU A 179 5.31 -18.25 -26.36
CA GLU A 179 4.81 -19.28 -25.46
C GLU A 179 3.34 -19.00 -25.08
N PRO A 180 2.50 -20.05 -24.96
CA PRO A 180 1.14 -19.90 -24.47
C PRO A 180 1.13 -19.32 -23.06
N VAL A 181 0.13 -18.46 -22.77
CA VAL A 181 -0.15 -18.03 -21.40
C VAL A 181 -0.53 -19.26 -20.58
N ARG A 182 0.21 -19.50 -19.49
CA ARG A 182 0.00 -20.65 -18.61
C ARG A 182 -0.91 -20.26 -17.46
N VAL A 183 -1.87 -21.11 -17.12
CA VAL A 183 -2.72 -20.97 -15.94
C VAL A 183 -2.42 -22.12 -15.00
N TYR A 184 -2.08 -21.80 -13.77
CA TYR A 184 -1.82 -22.77 -12.72
C TYR A 184 -2.84 -22.59 -11.60
N GLU A 185 -3.53 -23.66 -11.24
CA GLU A 185 -4.46 -23.70 -10.12
C GLU A 185 -3.77 -24.36 -8.93
N SER A 186 -3.76 -23.66 -7.80
CA SER A 186 -3.16 -24.14 -6.56
C SER A 186 -4.22 -24.39 -5.49
N THR A 187 -3.90 -25.23 -4.53
CA THR A 187 -4.77 -25.56 -3.40
C THR A 187 -4.67 -24.58 -2.25
N SER A 188 -3.65 -23.73 -2.27
CA SER A 188 -3.41 -22.68 -1.27
C SER A 188 -2.42 -21.63 -1.81
N ASP A 189 -2.39 -20.45 -1.19
CA ASP A 189 -1.43 -19.39 -1.42
C ASP A 189 0.02 -19.85 -1.22
N PHE A 190 0.26 -20.67 -0.17
CA PHE A 190 1.57 -21.26 0.10
C PHE A 190 2.02 -22.19 -1.03
N ALA A 191 1.13 -23.08 -1.50
CA ALA A 191 1.46 -24.00 -2.59
C ALA A 191 1.67 -23.24 -3.91
N GLU A 192 0.93 -22.15 -4.15
CA GLU A 192 1.16 -21.23 -5.27
C GLU A 192 2.55 -20.60 -5.21
N ALA A 193 2.92 -20.04 -4.05
CA ALA A 193 4.21 -19.41 -3.86
C ALA A 193 5.38 -20.39 -4.03
N GLN A 194 5.23 -21.61 -3.54
CA GLN A 194 6.25 -22.66 -3.70
C GLN A 194 6.42 -23.03 -5.17
N TRP A 195 5.32 -23.22 -5.89
CA TRP A 195 5.34 -23.49 -7.33
C TRP A 195 6.01 -22.35 -8.11
N LEU A 196 5.67 -21.08 -7.78
CA LEU A 196 6.28 -19.91 -8.38
C LEU A 196 7.80 -19.89 -8.20
N VAL A 197 8.30 -20.20 -7.01
CA VAL A 197 9.74 -20.28 -6.74
C VAL A 197 10.41 -21.34 -7.61
N ASP A 198 9.79 -22.50 -7.79
CA ASP A 198 10.33 -23.59 -8.59
C ASP A 198 10.35 -23.21 -10.09
N GLU A 199 9.30 -22.59 -10.62
CA GLU A 199 9.24 -22.07 -11.99
C GLU A 199 10.30 -20.98 -12.22
N ILE A 200 10.42 -20.01 -11.30
CA ILE A 200 11.46 -18.97 -11.38
C ILE A 200 12.86 -19.59 -11.43
N ARG A 201 13.13 -20.59 -10.60
CA ARG A 201 14.42 -21.29 -10.64
C ARG A 201 14.67 -21.99 -11.97
N GLN A 202 13.62 -22.55 -12.56
CA GLN A 202 13.70 -23.17 -13.88
C GLN A 202 14.00 -22.14 -14.97
N LEU A 203 13.29 -21.01 -15.01
CA LEU A 203 13.53 -19.92 -15.97
C LEU A 203 14.97 -19.38 -15.87
N VAL A 204 15.45 -19.14 -14.64
CA VAL A 204 16.81 -18.61 -14.44
C VAL A 204 17.88 -19.62 -14.81
N LYS A 205 17.71 -20.92 -14.48
CA LYS A 205 18.73 -21.95 -14.73
C LYS A 205 18.64 -22.56 -16.14
N GLY A 206 17.41 -22.74 -16.64
CA GLY A 206 17.14 -23.43 -17.90
C GLY A 206 17.15 -22.48 -19.10
N ASP A 207 16.46 -21.35 -18.99
CA ASP A 207 16.25 -20.42 -20.11
C ASP A 207 17.21 -19.25 -20.08
N GLY A 208 18.04 -19.14 -19.04
CA GLY A 208 19.10 -18.15 -18.95
C GLY A 208 18.64 -16.73 -18.63
N LEU A 209 17.37 -16.55 -18.15
CA LEU A 209 16.86 -15.27 -17.69
C LEU A 209 17.63 -14.80 -16.43
N THR A 210 17.87 -13.50 -16.34
CA THR A 210 18.29 -12.91 -15.07
C THR A 210 17.09 -12.67 -14.17
N ARG A 211 17.31 -12.67 -12.85
CA ARG A 211 16.21 -12.48 -11.90
C ARG A 211 15.48 -11.16 -12.07
N LYS A 212 16.20 -10.08 -12.43
CA LYS A 212 15.62 -8.76 -12.67
C LYS A 212 14.66 -8.70 -13.86
N GLU A 213 14.71 -9.70 -14.77
CA GLU A 213 13.82 -9.86 -15.91
C GLU A 213 12.52 -10.59 -15.56
N VAL A 214 12.39 -11.02 -14.28
CA VAL A 214 11.23 -11.75 -13.79
C VAL A 214 10.47 -10.92 -12.76
N ALA A 215 9.17 -10.74 -12.97
CA ALA A 215 8.28 -10.05 -12.05
C ALA A 215 7.16 -10.96 -11.54
N VAL A 216 6.82 -10.82 -10.27
CA VAL A 216 5.62 -11.39 -9.67
C VAL A 216 4.71 -10.23 -9.26
N LEU A 217 3.53 -10.21 -9.85
CA LEU A 217 2.53 -9.18 -9.67
C LEU A 217 1.39 -9.70 -8.79
N TYR A 218 0.89 -8.84 -7.91
CA TYR A 218 -0.26 -9.12 -7.05
C TYR A 218 -1.13 -7.88 -6.93
N ARG A 219 -2.39 -8.05 -6.49
CA ARG A 219 -3.37 -6.94 -6.40
C ARG A 219 -3.14 -6.06 -5.18
N SER A 220 -2.92 -6.64 -4.01
CA SER A 220 -2.69 -5.91 -2.77
C SER A 220 -1.33 -6.21 -2.15
N ASN A 221 -0.81 -5.25 -1.37
CA ASN A 221 0.48 -5.39 -0.71
C ASN A 221 0.51 -6.55 0.31
N ALA A 222 -0.62 -6.92 0.91
CA ALA A 222 -0.70 -8.03 1.85
C ALA A 222 -0.29 -9.35 1.21
N GLN A 223 -0.65 -9.58 -0.05
CA GLN A 223 -0.32 -10.80 -0.80
C GLN A 223 1.19 -11.03 -0.99
N SER A 224 2.03 -9.97 -0.89
CA SER A 224 3.48 -10.12 -1.08
C SER A 224 4.13 -11.04 -0.04
N ARG A 225 3.58 -11.09 1.19
CA ARG A 225 4.19 -11.84 2.30
C ARG A 225 4.47 -13.29 1.96
N VAL A 226 3.50 -14.00 1.42
CA VAL A 226 3.66 -15.43 1.12
C VAL A 226 4.77 -15.63 0.09
N MET A 227 4.84 -14.76 -0.93
CA MET A 227 5.89 -14.78 -1.94
C MET A 227 7.26 -14.41 -1.36
N GLU A 228 7.31 -13.38 -0.51
CA GLU A 228 8.53 -12.97 0.18
C GLU A 228 9.09 -14.10 1.03
N THR A 229 8.25 -14.73 1.88
CA THR A 229 8.65 -15.87 2.71
C THR A 229 9.12 -17.07 1.88
N ALA A 230 8.43 -17.40 0.80
CA ALA A 230 8.83 -18.52 -0.07
C ALA A 230 10.19 -18.26 -0.76
N LEU A 231 10.41 -17.07 -1.28
CA LEU A 231 11.68 -16.65 -1.89
C LEU A 231 12.81 -16.62 -0.86
N PHE A 232 12.55 -16.11 0.34
CA PHE A 232 13.49 -16.09 1.45
C PHE A 232 13.96 -17.49 1.82
N ASN A 233 13.01 -18.39 2.11
CA ASN A 233 13.30 -19.79 2.48
C ASN A 233 14.04 -20.54 1.37
N ALA A 234 13.79 -20.15 0.12
CA ALA A 234 14.47 -20.72 -1.05
C ALA A 234 15.86 -20.11 -1.32
N GLY A 235 16.28 -19.08 -0.58
CA GLY A 235 17.52 -18.35 -0.80
C GLY A 235 17.56 -17.61 -2.14
N VAL A 236 16.39 -17.19 -2.68
CA VAL A 236 16.27 -16.45 -3.93
C VAL A 236 16.19 -14.96 -3.63
N PRO A 237 17.15 -14.14 -4.09
CA PRO A 237 17.11 -12.69 -3.90
C PRO A 237 15.88 -12.07 -4.54
N TYR A 238 15.20 -11.19 -3.82
CA TYR A 238 14.03 -10.47 -4.30
C TYR A 238 14.05 -8.99 -3.86
N LYS A 239 13.27 -8.18 -4.54
CA LYS A 239 13.06 -6.77 -4.23
C LYS A 239 11.58 -6.43 -4.33
N VAL A 240 11.05 -5.79 -3.28
CA VAL A 240 9.69 -5.23 -3.32
C VAL A 240 9.76 -3.83 -3.94
N TYR A 241 9.14 -3.67 -5.10
CA TYR A 241 9.13 -2.43 -5.84
C TYR A 241 8.03 -1.49 -5.33
N GLY A 242 8.40 -0.25 -5.04
CA GLY A 242 7.45 0.78 -4.58
C GLY A 242 7.01 0.65 -3.12
N GLY A 243 7.56 -0.29 -2.35
CA GLY A 243 7.18 -0.52 -0.97
C GLY A 243 8.29 -1.10 -0.09
N LEU A 244 7.94 -1.31 1.18
CA LEU A 244 8.75 -2.03 2.15
C LEU A 244 8.36 -3.52 2.14
N ARG A 245 9.31 -4.40 2.45
CA ARG A 245 9.05 -5.81 2.73
C ARG A 245 8.02 -5.94 3.85
N PHE A 246 7.30 -7.05 3.88
CA PHE A 246 6.20 -7.26 4.81
C PHE A 246 6.58 -6.95 6.26
N PHE A 247 7.64 -7.58 6.78
CA PHE A 247 8.08 -7.37 8.17
C PHE A 247 8.79 -6.03 8.43
N GLU A 248 9.04 -5.24 7.38
CA GLU A 248 9.59 -3.88 7.53
C GLU A 248 8.52 -2.79 7.60
N ARG A 249 7.26 -3.10 7.25
CA ARG A 249 6.16 -2.15 7.26
C ARG A 249 5.89 -1.62 8.67
N ALA A 250 5.52 -0.35 8.77
CA ALA A 250 5.39 0.34 10.05
C ALA A 250 4.34 -0.32 10.97
N GLU A 251 3.18 -0.67 10.42
CA GLU A 251 2.08 -1.35 11.13
C GLU A 251 2.52 -2.72 11.64
N ILE A 252 3.28 -3.47 10.86
CA ILE A 252 3.81 -4.78 11.24
C ILE A 252 4.87 -4.61 12.35
N LYS A 253 5.78 -3.65 12.19
CA LYS A 253 6.78 -3.34 13.25
C LYS A 253 6.13 -2.92 14.56
N HIS A 254 5.00 -2.22 14.53
CA HIS A 254 4.25 -1.89 15.75
C HIS A 254 3.65 -3.14 16.38
N ALA A 255 2.98 -4.00 15.59
CA ALA A 255 2.42 -5.25 16.11
C ALA A 255 3.51 -6.17 16.69
N LEU A 256 4.63 -6.35 15.96
CA LEU A 256 5.78 -7.14 16.43
C LEU A 256 6.39 -6.56 17.73
N ALA A 257 6.42 -5.23 17.89
CA ALA A 257 6.92 -4.62 19.12
C ALA A 257 6.02 -4.93 20.33
N TYR A 258 4.68 -4.97 20.15
CA TYR A 258 3.77 -5.48 21.17
C TYR A 258 4.03 -6.94 21.51
N LEU A 259 4.17 -7.79 20.50
CA LEU A 259 4.46 -9.21 20.71
C LEU A 259 5.78 -9.44 21.44
N ARG A 260 6.83 -8.66 21.12
CA ARG A 260 8.12 -8.72 21.80
C ARG A 260 8.03 -8.34 23.29
N ILE A 261 7.23 -7.33 23.63
CA ILE A 261 7.00 -6.96 25.04
C ILE A 261 6.18 -8.02 25.77
N LEU A 262 5.25 -8.70 25.10
CA LEU A 262 4.54 -9.84 25.70
C LEU A 262 5.50 -11.00 25.99
N GLU A 263 6.46 -11.28 25.13
CA GLU A 263 7.50 -12.28 25.34
C GLU A 263 8.52 -11.83 26.40
N ASN A 264 8.99 -10.60 26.31
CA ASN A 264 9.97 -10.02 27.21
C ASN A 264 9.61 -8.58 27.60
N ALA A 265 9.09 -8.39 28.82
CA ALA A 265 8.71 -7.08 29.35
C ALA A 265 9.89 -6.09 29.41
N ASN A 266 11.13 -6.60 29.44
CA ASN A 266 12.34 -5.79 29.54
C ASN A 266 12.93 -5.36 28.18
N ASP A 267 12.20 -5.56 27.07
CA ASP A 267 12.59 -5.04 25.76
C ASP A 267 12.29 -3.53 25.65
N ASP A 268 13.25 -2.73 26.11
CA ASP A 268 13.16 -1.27 26.12
C ASP A 268 13.01 -0.68 24.70
N THR A 269 13.58 -1.30 23.70
CA THR A 269 13.48 -0.85 22.30
C THR A 269 12.04 -0.97 21.80
N SER A 270 11.41 -2.12 22.03
CA SER A 270 10.00 -2.34 21.70
C SER A 270 9.09 -1.46 22.55
N PHE A 271 9.39 -1.29 23.84
CA PHE A 271 8.66 -0.39 24.73
C PHE A 271 8.62 1.04 24.17
N LEU A 272 9.77 1.61 23.81
CA LEU A 272 9.86 2.97 23.27
C LEU A 272 9.08 3.12 21.95
N ARG A 273 9.03 2.08 21.14
CA ARG A 273 8.30 2.10 19.88
C ARG A 273 6.79 2.23 20.07
N ILE A 274 6.22 1.61 21.10
CA ILE A 274 4.76 1.45 21.23
C ILE A 274 4.14 2.18 22.43
N VAL A 275 4.93 2.73 23.35
CA VAL A 275 4.42 3.37 24.55
C VAL A 275 3.38 4.46 24.28
N ASN A 276 3.54 5.18 23.17
CA ASN A 276 2.58 6.20 22.71
C ASN A 276 2.04 5.90 21.30
N PHE A 277 2.04 4.65 20.89
CA PHE A 277 1.46 4.24 19.62
C PHE A 277 0.52 3.03 19.80
N PRO A 278 -0.78 3.15 19.44
CA PRO A 278 -1.50 4.37 19.06
C PRO A 278 -1.41 5.51 20.09
N PRO A 279 -1.71 6.76 19.72
CA PRO A 279 -1.53 7.91 20.62
C PRO A 279 -2.29 7.78 21.95
N ARG A 280 -1.56 7.79 23.08
CA ARG A 280 -2.10 7.69 24.46
C ARG A 280 -1.90 8.96 25.27
N GLY A 281 -1.41 10.04 24.61
CA GLY A 281 -1.09 11.29 25.26
C GLY A 281 0.12 11.20 26.19
N ILE A 282 1.06 10.30 25.88
CA ILE A 282 2.37 10.18 26.52
C ILE A 282 3.35 10.97 25.67
N GLY A 283 3.77 12.14 26.15
CA GLY A 283 4.68 13.02 25.42
C GLY A 283 6.16 12.61 25.55
N ALA A 284 7.02 13.12 24.66
CA ALA A 284 8.45 12.85 24.64
C ALA A 284 9.13 13.12 26.00
N ARG A 285 8.78 14.22 26.66
CA ARG A 285 9.32 14.56 27.99
C ARG A 285 9.02 13.50 29.06
N SER A 286 7.85 12.85 28.98
CA SER A 286 7.49 11.78 29.92
C SER A 286 8.33 10.52 29.67
N VAL A 287 8.62 10.25 28.41
CA VAL A 287 9.48 9.14 27.99
C VAL A 287 10.92 9.39 28.41
N GLU A 288 11.45 10.60 28.22
CA GLU A 288 12.80 11.00 28.68
C GLU A 288 12.94 10.85 30.20
N GLN A 289 11.96 11.33 30.97
CA GLN A 289 11.96 11.17 32.43
C GLN A 289 11.97 9.70 32.86
N LEU A 290 11.21 8.84 32.14
CA LEU A 290 11.21 7.40 32.37
C LEU A 290 12.57 6.77 32.07
N GLN A 291 13.19 7.15 30.95
CA GLN A 291 14.52 6.66 30.55
C GLN A 291 15.60 7.06 31.60
N ASP A 292 15.56 8.31 32.12
CA ASP A 292 16.47 8.77 33.15
C ASP A 292 16.27 8.01 34.48
N ALA A 293 15.01 7.73 34.83
CA ALA A 293 14.69 6.94 36.02
C ALA A 293 15.19 5.49 35.88
N ALA A 294 14.92 4.84 34.75
CA ALA A 294 15.38 3.48 34.46
C ALA A 294 16.91 3.37 34.50
N LYS A 295 17.61 4.34 33.91
CA LYS A 295 19.07 4.42 33.92
C LYS A 295 19.62 4.63 35.35
N GLY A 296 18.95 5.47 36.10
CA GLY A 296 19.35 5.73 37.53
C GLY A 296 19.16 4.52 38.42
N LEU A 297 18.15 3.70 38.16
CA LEU A 297 17.84 2.49 38.96
C LEU A 297 18.52 1.23 38.42
N GLY A 298 19.04 1.25 37.17
CA GLY A 298 19.62 0.09 36.52
C GLY A 298 18.59 -1.00 36.19
N CYS A 299 17.35 -0.60 35.88
CA CYS A 299 16.24 -1.51 35.53
C CYS A 299 15.64 -1.17 34.16
N SER A 300 14.70 -2.01 33.68
CA SER A 300 13.98 -1.77 32.44
C SER A 300 13.05 -0.56 32.52
N LEU A 301 12.62 -0.06 31.36
CA LEU A 301 11.60 0.98 31.27
C LEU A 301 10.28 0.54 31.91
N HIS A 302 9.88 -0.71 31.67
CA HIS A 302 8.71 -1.33 32.28
C HIS A 302 8.73 -1.22 33.81
N ASP A 303 9.81 -1.66 34.44
CA ASP A 303 9.95 -1.67 35.90
C ASP A 303 10.06 -0.25 36.47
N ALA A 304 10.72 0.66 35.75
CA ALA A 304 10.91 2.05 36.17
C ALA A 304 9.59 2.84 36.19
N VAL A 305 8.54 2.42 35.52
CA VAL A 305 7.23 3.11 35.46
C VAL A 305 6.66 3.29 36.87
N SER A 306 6.85 2.31 37.77
CA SER A 306 6.37 2.35 39.16
C SER A 306 6.94 3.52 39.96
N THR A 307 8.08 4.06 39.55
CA THR A 307 8.78 5.17 40.23
C THR A 307 8.41 6.55 39.66
N THR A 308 7.68 6.59 38.55
CA THR A 308 7.31 7.82 37.85
C THR A 308 6.02 8.41 38.44
N ALA A 309 6.10 9.62 38.97
CA ALA A 309 4.97 10.29 39.66
C ALA A 309 4.18 11.22 38.70
N GLY A 310 2.96 11.62 39.15
CA GLY A 310 2.13 12.62 38.49
C GLY A 310 1.29 12.12 37.32
N LYS A 311 0.73 13.04 36.53
CA LYS A 311 -0.16 12.70 35.39
C LYS A 311 0.55 11.88 34.31
N ALA A 312 1.83 12.11 34.11
CA ALA A 312 2.65 11.34 33.16
C ALA A 312 2.84 9.90 33.64
N GLY A 313 3.17 9.74 34.94
CA GLY A 313 3.29 8.42 35.57
C GLY A 313 2.00 7.62 35.52
N ALA A 314 0.84 8.26 35.73
CA ALA A 314 -0.46 7.58 35.62
C ALA A 314 -0.73 7.03 34.23
N LYS A 315 -0.39 7.77 33.15
CA LYS A 315 -0.55 7.29 31.77
C LYS A 315 0.42 6.14 31.41
N LEU A 316 1.66 6.25 31.87
CA LEU A 316 2.67 5.19 31.72
C LEU A 316 2.24 3.92 32.47
N ALA A 317 1.75 4.08 33.71
CA ALA A 317 1.22 2.97 34.51
C ALA A 317 0.00 2.31 33.84
N GLY A 318 -0.89 3.10 33.22
CA GLY A 318 -2.01 2.57 32.45
C GLY A 318 -1.56 1.77 31.22
N PHE A 319 -0.49 2.21 30.54
CA PHE A 319 0.09 1.45 29.43
C PHE A 319 0.71 0.13 29.92
N VAL A 320 1.52 0.17 30.98
CA VAL A 320 2.13 -1.05 31.54
C VAL A 320 1.07 -2.03 32.03
N ALA A 321 0.04 -1.53 32.74
CA ALA A 321 -1.07 -2.37 33.21
C ALA A 321 -1.79 -3.07 32.03
N MET A 322 -1.97 -2.39 30.89
CA MET A 322 -2.54 -3.01 29.68
C MET A 322 -1.65 -4.15 29.17
N ILE A 323 -0.33 -3.94 29.13
CA ILE A 323 0.63 -4.97 28.71
C ILE A 323 0.59 -6.16 29.68
N ASP A 324 0.61 -5.92 30.98
CA ASP A 324 0.62 -6.97 31.99
C ASP A 324 -0.68 -7.80 31.95
N VAL A 325 -1.83 -7.17 31.77
CA VAL A 325 -3.11 -7.86 31.60
C VAL A 325 -3.08 -8.75 30.35
N MET A 326 -2.56 -8.26 29.23
CA MET A 326 -2.42 -9.10 28.03
C MET A 326 -1.47 -10.27 28.29
N ARG A 327 -0.34 -10.05 28.97
CA ARG A 327 0.61 -11.13 29.31
C ARG A 327 -0.02 -12.19 30.22
N GLU A 328 -0.87 -11.81 31.16
CA GLU A 328 -1.61 -12.75 32.01
C GLU A 328 -2.62 -13.59 31.22
N GLN A 329 -3.10 -13.09 30.08
CA GLN A 329 -4.05 -13.79 29.23
C GLN A 329 -3.38 -14.76 28.23
N THR A 330 -2.10 -14.60 27.92
CA THR A 330 -1.41 -15.39 26.89
C THR A 330 -1.20 -16.89 27.22
N PRO A 331 -1.08 -17.35 28.48
CA PRO A 331 -0.92 -18.78 28.76
C PRO A 331 -2.08 -19.60 28.18
N GLY A 332 -1.75 -20.66 27.47
CA GLY A 332 -2.71 -21.52 26.80
C GLY A 332 -3.24 -21.04 25.44
N MET A 333 -2.84 -19.83 25.01
CA MET A 333 -3.22 -19.31 23.70
C MET A 333 -2.26 -19.78 22.59
N THR A 334 -2.82 -20.00 21.40
CA THR A 334 -2.04 -20.18 20.17
C THR A 334 -1.41 -18.86 19.71
N LEU A 335 -0.41 -18.92 18.84
CA LEU A 335 0.22 -17.72 18.31
C LEU A 335 -0.77 -16.82 17.56
N ARG A 336 -1.70 -17.40 16.83
CA ARG A 336 -2.81 -16.70 16.18
C ARG A 336 -3.64 -15.89 17.19
N GLU A 337 -4.10 -16.55 18.25
CA GLU A 337 -4.93 -15.94 19.30
C GLU A 337 -4.20 -14.80 20.02
N ILE A 338 -2.89 -14.92 20.24
CA ILE A 338 -2.08 -13.84 20.84
C ILE A 338 -2.00 -12.62 19.91
N ILE A 339 -1.81 -12.83 18.61
CA ILE A 339 -1.77 -11.72 17.66
C ILE A 339 -3.14 -11.04 17.58
N GLU A 340 -4.22 -11.81 17.48
CA GLU A 340 -5.60 -11.29 17.49
C GLU A 340 -5.88 -10.49 18.78
N LEU A 341 -5.46 -10.99 19.95
CA LEU A 341 -5.54 -10.29 21.23
C LEU A 341 -4.82 -8.94 21.20
N VAL A 342 -3.59 -8.91 20.69
CA VAL A 342 -2.80 -7.69 20.55
C VAL A 342 -3.50 -6.69 19.64
N LEU A 343 -3.97 -7.12 18.48
CA LEU A 343 -4.63 -6.25 17.50
C LEU A 343 -5.92 -5.64 18.07
N ASP A 344 -6.68 -6.40 18.84
CA ASP A 344 -7.93 -5.95 19.47
C ASP A 344 -7.67 -4.99 20.65
N GLN A 345 -6.86 -5.39 21.63
CA GLN A 345 -6.71 -4.65 22.87
C GLN A 345 -5.84 -3.40 22.78
N THR A 346 -4.92 -3.34 21.80
CA THR A 346 -4.00 -2.19 21.66
C THR A 346 -4.62 -1.01 20.92
N GLY A 347 -5.71 -1.23 20.19
CA GLY A 347 -6.35 -0.23 19.33
C GLY A 347 -5.58 0.05 18.03
N LEU A 348 -4.64 -0.83 17.62
CA LEU A 348 -3.87 -0.67 16.38
C LEU A 348 -4.78 -0.64 15.15
N VAL A 349 -5.71 -1.59 15.04
CA VAL A 349 -6.64 -1.68 13.90
C VAL A 349 -7.51 -0.43 13.82
N GLU A 350 -8.09 0.00 14.93
CA GLU A 350 -8.93 1.21 14.96
C GLU A 350 -8.12 2.47 14.62
N HIS A 351 -6.87 2.54 15.06
CA HIS A 351 -6.00 3.65 14.71
C HIS A 351 -5.74 3.71 13.19
N TYR A 352 -5.34 2.59 12.60
CA TYR A 352 -5.04 2.54 11.17
C TYR A 352 -6.28 2.74 10.29
N LYS A 353 -7.47 2.30 10.69
CA LYS A 353 -8.73 2.62 9.98
C LYS A 353 -8.97 4.12 9.80
N THR A 354 -8.37 4.96 10.63
CA THR A 354 -8.50 6.42 10.53
C THR A 354 -7.46 7.07 9.61
N GLU A 355 -6.42 6.34 9.18
CA GLU A 355 -5.38 6.85 8.30
C GLU A 355 -5.77 6.81 6.82
N LYS A 356 -5.08 7.59 6.00
CA LYS A 356 -5.38 7.72 4.55
C LYS A 356 -5.19 6.41 3.77
N GLU A 357 -4.22 5.60 4.14
CA GLU A 357 -3.93 4.28 3.55
C GLU A 357 -4.27 3.17 4.55
N GLY A 358 -5.30 3.41 5.35
CA GLY A 358 -5.64 2.57 6.49
C GLY A 358 -6.15 1.20 6.09
N ALA A 359 -6.86 1.07 4.98
CA ALA A 359 -7.35 -0.22 4.49
C ALA A 359 -6.20 -1.19 4.23
N ASP A 360 -5.18 -0.78 3.46
CA ASP A 360 -4.01 -1.60 3.15
C ASP A 360 -3.24 -1.99 4.42
N ARG A 361 -3.16 -1.09 5.40
CA ARG A 361 -2.48 -1.37 6.67
C ARG A 361 -3.25 -2.34 7.54
N VAL A 362 -4.58 -2.26 7.53
CA VAL A 362 -5.44 -3.23 8.23
C VAL A 362 -5.31 -4.60 7.58
N GLU A 363 -5.36 -4.70 6.23
CA GLU A 363 -5.09 -5.95 5.52
C GLU A 363 -3.72 -6.55 5.88
N ASN A 364 -2.68 -5.71 5.98
CA ASN A 364 -1.36 -6.17 6.42
C ASN A 364 -1.37 -6.73 7.86
N LEU A 365 -2.13 -6.13 8.78
CA LEU A 365 -2.27 -6.64 10.14
C LEU A 365 -3.05 -7.96 10.19
N GLU A 366 -4.10 -8.11 9.37
CA GLU A 366 -4.83 -9.37 9.22
C GLU A 366 -3.93 -10.45 8.62
N GLU A 367 -3.10 -10.08 7.63
CA GLU A 367 -2.12 -10.99 7.04
C GLU A 367 -1.01 -11.41 8.02
N LEU A 368 -0.70 -10.59 9.05
CA LEU A 368 0.21 -11.01 10.12
C LEU A 368 -0.36 -12.19 10.92
N VAL A 369 -1.68 -12.23 11.12
CA VAL A 369 -2.37 -13.36 11.77
C VAL A 369 -2.21 -14.63 10.93
N ASN A 370 -2.41 -14.53 9.61
CA ASN A 370 -2.22 -15.66 8.68
C ASN A 370 -0.74 -16.10 8.63
N ALA A 371 0.20 -15.16 8.70
CA ALA A 371 1.63 -15.46 8.77
C ALA A 371 1.97 -16.32 9.97
N ALA A 372 1.42 -16.01 11.13
CA ALA A 372 1.65 -16.75 12.35
C ALA A 372 1.11 -18.20 12.26
N GLU A 373 -0.09 -18.38 11.74
CA GLU A 373 -0.69 -19.70 11.55
C GLU A 373 0.12 -20.57 10.57
N SER A 374 0.55 -19.95 9.47
CA SER A 374 1.40 -20.60 8.47
C SER A 374 2.74 -20.99 9.06
N PHE A 375 3.39 -20.10 9.82
CA PHE A 375 4.68 -20.35 10.47
C PHE A 375 4.62 -21.54 11.43
N VAL A 376 3.64 -21.56 12.33
CA VAL A 376 3.47 -22.65 13.30
C VAL A 376 3.27 -24.00 12.60
N THR A 377 2.55 -24.01 11.47
CA THR A 377 2.31 -25.22 10.68
C THR A 377 3.57 -25.68 9.96
N GLN A 378 4.34 -24.77 9.36
CA GLN A 378 5.56 -25.08 8.60
C GLN A 378 6.72 -25.54 9.48
N GLU A 379 6.90 -24.89 10.63
CA GLU A 379 7.97 -25.22 11.59
C GLU A 379 7.64 -26.47 12.45
N GLY A 380 6.46 -27.07 12.24
CA GLY A 380 6.09 -28.33 12.88
C GLY A 380 5.65 -28.23 14.35
N PHE A 381 5.35 -27.01 14.84
CA PHE A 381 4.81 -26.85 16.19
C PHE A 381 3.40 -27.44 16.35
N GLY A 382 2.62 -27.51 15.26
CA GLY A 382 1.21 -27.89 15.26
C GLY A 382 0.27 -26.70 15.48
N ARG A 383 -0.93 -26.75 14.88
CA ARG A 383 -1.88 -25.62 14.89
C ARG A 383 -2.34 -25.21 16.29
N ASP A 384 -2.46 -26.18 17.20
CA ASP A 384 -2.95 -26.00 18.56
C ASP A 384 -1.79 -25.84 19.58
N ALA A 385 -0.56 -25.59 19.11
CA ALA A 385 0.58 -25.41 20.01
C ALA A 385 0.43 -24.11 20.80
N GLU A 386 0.64 -24.21 22.12
CA GLU A 386 0.71 -23.03 22.99
C GLU A 386 1.89 -22.12 22.57
N ALA A 387 1.62 -20.85 22.39
CA ALA A 387 2.59 -19.91 21.82
C ALA A 387 3.67 -19.47 22.81
N THR A 388 3.39 -19.51 24.10
CA THR A 388 4.33 -19.17 25.15
C THR A 388 4.95 -20.42 25.78
N ALA A 389 6.19 -20.32 26.25
CA ALA A 389 6.83 -21.45 26.92
C ALA A 389 6.00 -21.88 28.14
N SER A 390 5.48 -23.10 28.11
CA SER A 390 4.90 -23.74 29.29
C SER A 390 6.04 -24.12 30.22
N GLU A 391 5.90 -23.85 31.54
CA GLU A 391 6.83 -24.31 32.59
C GLU A 391 6.96 -25.84 32.64
N MET A 392 6.20 -26.55 31.80
CA MET A 392 6.14 -28.02 31.71
C MET A 392 6.64 -28.60 30.38
N ALA A 393 7.75 -28.13 29.84
CA ALA A 393 8.45 -28.87 28.81
C ALA A 393 9.29 -29.98 29.49
N PRO A 394 8.98 -31.26 29.33
CA PRO A 394 9.79 -32.32 29.94
C PRO A 394 11.09 -32.49 29.17
N ASN A 395 12.21 -32.29 29.87
CA ASN A 395 13.51 -32.91 29.60
C ASN A 395 13.95 -32.97 28.13
N ALA A 396 14.37 -31.87 27.56
CA ALA A 396 15.33 -31.91 26.47
C ALA A 396 16.73 -31.83 27.10
N GLU A 397 17.45 -32.94 27.03
CA GLU A 397 18.89 -32.92 27.19
C GLU A 397 19.44 -32.01 26.06
N ASP A 398 20.06 -30.89 26.45
CA ASP A 398 20.83 -29.99 25.59
C ASP A 398 20.09 -29.25 24.45
N GLY A 399 19.23 -28.27 24.81
CA GLY A 399 18.72 -27.23 23.89
C GLY A 399 17.47 -26.55 24.45
N GLU A 400 17.53 -25.27 24.74
CA GLU A 400 16.34 -24.46 25.02
C GLU A 400 15.39 -24.55 23.82
N VAL A 401 14.25 -25.20 23.97
CA VAL A 401 13.20 -25.23 22.97
C VAL A 401 12.55 -23.85 22.95
N MET A 402 12.78 -23.09 21.89
CA MET A 402 12.16 -21.78 21.69
C MET A 402 10.63 -21.93 21.69
N SER A 403 9.91 -21.04 22.36
CA SER A 403 8.46 -20.96 22.25
C SER A 403 8.05 -20.60 20.80
N PRO A 404 6.86 -21.02 20.31
CA PRO A 404 6.38 -20.61 18.99
C PRO A 404 6.40 -19.09 18.78
N LEU A 405 6.10 -18.29 19.81
CA LEU A 405 6.17 -16.83 19.76
C LEU A 405 7.61 -16.33 19.57
N ALA A 406 8.56 -16.82 20.38
CA ALA A 406 9.97 -16.44 20.29
C ALA A 406 10.58 -16.86 18.92
N ALA A 407 10.24 -18.06 18.43
CA ALA A 407 10.66 -18.54 17.13
C ALA A 407 10.11 -17.67 15.99
N PHE A 408 8.83 -17.31 16.04
CA PHE A 408 8.21 -16.42 15.06
C PHE A 408 8.84 -15.03 15.05
N LEU A 409 9.08 -14.43 16.21
CA LEU A 409 9.75 -13.13 16.34
C LEU A 409 11.18 -13.15 15.78
N THR A 410 11.89 -14.27 15.99
CA THR A 410 13.22 -14.49 15.41
C THR A 410 13.16 -14.60 13.89
N HIS A 411 12.24 -15.40 13.38
CA HIS A 411 12.00 -15.54 11.93
C HIS A 411 11.68 -14.19 11.28
N ALA A 412 10.74 -13.44 11.86
CA ALA A 412 10.37 -12.11 11.38
C ALA A 412 11.56 -11.12 11.38
N ALA A 413 12.45 -11.21 12.37
CA ALA A 413 13.64 -10.37 12.44
C ALA A 413 14.68 -10.75 11.37
N LEU A 414 14.87 -12.04 11.11
CA LEU A 414 15.78 -12.52 10.06
C LEU A 414 15.27 -12.16 8.67
N GLU A 415 13.99 -12.36 8.40
CA GLU A 415 13.37 -12.00 7.12
C GLU A 415 13.41 -10.48 6.88
N ALA A 416 13.26 -9.67 7.92
CA ALA A 416 13.41 -8.22 7.85
C ALA A 416 14.88 -7.78 7.63
N GLY A 417 15.89 -8.57 8.04
CA GLY A 417 17.30 -8.14 8.11
C GLY A 417 18.13 -8.37 6.86
N ASP A 418 18.08 -9.54 6.23
CA ASP A 418 19.24 -10.03 5.48
C ASP A 418 19.10 -10.16 3.95
N ASN A 419 17.94 -10.06 3.32
CA ASN A 419 17.81 -10.46 1.92
C ASN A 419 17.28 -9.39 0.96
N GLN A 420 17.31 -8.13 1.32
CA GLN A 420 17.07 -7.09 0.32
C GLN A 420 18.29 -6.98 -0.60
N ALA A 421 18.08 -7.34 -1.87
CA ALA A 421 19.09 -7.07 -2.89
C ALA A 421 19.48 -5.59 -2.86
N GLN A 422 20.78 -5.32 -2.79
CA GLN A 422 21.29 -3.95 -2.87
C GLN A 422 20.93 -3.34 -4.23
N ALA A 423 20.95 -2.02 -4.31
CA ALA A 423 20.67 -1.35 -5.58
C ALA A 423 21.64 -1.83 -6.67
N GLY A 424 21.09 -2.52 -7.69
CA GLY A 424 21.85 -3.10 -8.80
C GLY A 424 22.11 -4.61 -8.73
N GLU A 425 21.74 -5.30 -7.66
CA GLU A 425 21.79 -6.76 -7.61
C GLU A 425 20.69 -7.41 -8.46
N ASP A 426 21.01 -8.61 -8.97
CA ASP A 426 20.08 -9.42 -9.75
C ASP A 426 19.04 -10.09 -8.83
N ALA A 427 17.82 -9.54 -8.80
CA ALA A 427 16.76 -9.95 -7.88
C ALA A 427 15.40 -10.01 -8.57
N ILE A 428 14.53 -10.92 -8.11
CA ILE A 428 13.14 -11.02 -8.55
C ILE A 428 12.38 -9.74 -8.15
N GLN A 429 11.53 -9.25 -9.05
CA GLN A 429 10.76 -8.02 -8.83
C GLN A 429 9.35 -8.37 -8.31
N LEU A 430 9.06 -8.03 -7.06
CA LEU A 430 7.74 -8.18 -6.45
C LEU A 430 7.05 -6.81 -6.44
N MET A 431 5.83 -6.73 -6.94
CA MET A 431 5.09 -5.47 -6.96
C MET A 431 3.59 -5.67 -7.13
N THR A 432 2.83 -4.65 -6.77
CA THR A 432 1.41 -4.61 -7.13
C THR A 432 1.25 -4.37 -8.63
N VAL A 433 0.14 -4.82 -9.20
CA VAL A 433 -0.22 -4.54 -10.61
C VAL A 433 -0.20 -3.02 -10.89
N HIS A 434 -0.66 -2.20 -9.94
CA HIS A 434 -0.59 -0.73 -10.07
C HIS A 434 0.85 -0.20 -10.19
N ALA A 435 1.77 -0.75 -9.39
CA ALA A 435 3.17 -0.33 -9.41
C ALA A 435 3.91 -0.80 -10.68
N SER A 436 3.38 -1.82 -11.37
CA SER A 436 3.97 -2.33 -12.61
C SER A 436 3.64 -1.48 -13.84
N LYS A 437 2.70 -0.54 -13.73
CA LYS A 437 2.33 0.33 -14.85
C LYS A 437 3.56 1.10 -15.38
N GLY A 438 3.81 0.99 -16.68
CA GLY A 438 4.98 1.58 -17.33
C GLY A 438 6.27 0.74 -17.27
N LEU A 439 6.26 -0.38 -16.56
CA LEU A 439 7.38 -1.33 -16.51
C LEU A 439 7.15 -2.49 -17.51
N GLU A 440 8.23 -3.22 -17.80
CA GLU A 440 8.19 -4.40 -18.67
C GLU A 440 9.21 -5.44 -18.21
N PHE A 441 8.85 -6.72 -18.34
CA PHE A 441 9.66 -7.85 -17.90
C PHE A 441 9.54 -9.00 -18.92
N ASP A 442 10.58 -9.83 -19.02
CA ASP A 442 10.58 -10.97 -19.95
C ASP A 442 9.69 -12.12 -19.46
N ALA A 443 9.58 -12.31 -18.16
CA ALA A 443 8.65 -13.25 -17.55
C ALA A 443 7.82 -12.59 -16.46
N VAL A 444 6.50 -12.76 -16.53
CA VAL A 444 5.54 -12.17 -15.59
C VAL A 444 4.64 -13.24 -15.01
N PHE A 445 4.56 -13.29 -13.70
CA PHE A 445 3.59 -14.08 -12.95
C PHE A 445 2.56 -13.15 -12.32
N ILE A 446 1.28 -13.48 -12.44
CA ILE A 446 0.19 -12.78 -11.77
C ILE A 446 -0.38 -13.75 -10.76
N SER A 447 -0.23 -13.44 -9.47
CA SER A 447 -0.65 -14.30 -8.37
C SER A 447 -1.96 -13.86 -7.75
N GLY A 448 -2.66 -14.82 -7.13
CA GLY A 448 -3.90 -14.55 -6.39
C GLY A 448 -5.07 -14.14 -7.27
N LEU A 449 -5.20 -14.70 -8.48
CA LEU A 449 -6.33 -14.46 -9.38
C LEU A 449 -7.55 -15.27 -8.91
N GLU A 450 -8.18 -14.80 -7.83
CA GLU A 450 -9.41 -15.38 -7.27
C GLU A 450 -10.35 -14.28 -6.77
N GLU A 451 -11.65 -14.57 -6.76
CA GLU A 451 -12.68 -13.63 -6.30
C GLU A 451 -12.44 -13.21 -4.85
N GLY A 452 -12.45 -11.89 -4.60
CA GLY A 452 -12.15 -11.28 -3.31
C GLY A 452 -10.73 -10.77 -3.18
N LEU A 453 -9.75 -11.36 -3.89
CA LEU A 453 -8.37 -10.88 -3.96
C LEU A 453 -8.09 -10.13 -5.25
N PHE A 454 -8.35 -10.75 -6.40
CA PHE A 454 -8.22 -10.14 -7.71
C PHE A 454 -9.21 -10.79 -8.70
N PRO A 455 -10.39 -10.20 -8.94
CA PRO A 455 -10.84 -8.85 -8.54
C PRO A 455 -11.02 -8.67 -7.03
N HIS A 456 -10.69 -7.47 -6.54
CA HIS A 456 -10.76 -7.13 -5.12
C HIS A 456 -12.23 -7.02 -4.64
N GLU A 457 -12.52 -7.46 -3.41
CA GLU A 457 -13.88 -7.49 -2.86
C GLU A 457 -14.59 -6.12 -2.93
N ASN A 458 -13.89 -5.04 -2.61
CA ASN A 458 -14.44 -3.68 -2.69
C ASN A 458 -14.86 -3.31 -4.12
N SER A 459 -14.07 -3.67 -5.12
CA SER A 459 -14.34 -3.39 -6.53
C SER A 459 -15.52 -4.21 -7.06
N MET A 460 -15.78 -5.39 -6.51
CA MET A 460 -16.92 -6.23 -6.92
C MET A 460 -18.28 -5.60 -6.56
N ASN A 461 -18.32 -4.73 -5.56
CA ASN A 461 -19.54 -4.06 -5.10
C ASN A 461 -19.79 -2.70 -5.78
N ASP A 462 -18.80 -2.16 -6.48
CA ASP A 462 -18.90 -0.89 -7.19
C ASP A 462 -19.46 -1.09 -8.63
N TYR A 463 -20.24 -0.12 -9.10
CA TYR A 463 -20.93 -0.22 -10.39
C TYR A 463 -19.98 -0.47 -11.59
N ASP A 464 -18.84 0.24 -11.61
CA ASP A 464 -17.81 0.11 -12.67
C ASP A 464 -16.53 -0.60 -12.15
N GLY A 465 -16.54 -1.11 -10.92
CA GLY A 465 -15.35 -1.66 -10.27
C GLY A 465 -14.76 -2.86 -11.01
N LEU A 466 -15.59 -3.76 -11.53
CA LEU A 466 -15.11 -4.90 -12.33
C LEU A 466 -14.50 -4.48 -13.68
N GLU A 467 -14.93 -3.35 -14.26
CA GLU A 467 -14.32 -2.81 -15.47
C GLU A 467 -12.92 -2.22 -15.18
N GLU A 468 -12.74 -1.63 -14.00
CA GLU A 468 -11.42 -1.13 -13.55
C GLU A 468 -10.46 -2.28 -13.21
N GLU A 469 -10.93 -3.36 -12.59
CA GLU A 469 -10.11 -4.54 -12.26
C GLU A 469 -9.61 -5.30 -13.50
N ARG A 470 -10.33 -5.27 -14.64
CA ARG A 470 -9.89 -5.82 -15.93
C ARG A 470 -8.82 -4.97 -16.58
#